data_79792cc7ed4e13620ef31cc43d779eb8
#
_entry.id   79792cc7ed4e13620ef31cc43d779eb8
#
_cell.length_a   1.000
_cell.length_b   1.000
_cell.length_c   1.000
_cell.angle_alpha   90.00
_cell.angle_beta   90.00
_cell.angle_gamma   90.00
#
_symmetry.space_group_name_H-M   'P 1'
#
loop_
_entity.id
_entity.type
_entity.pdbx_description
1 polymer ?
#
loop_
_entity_poly.entity_id
_entity_poly.type
_entity_poly.pdbx_seq_one_letter_code
_entity_poly.pdbx_strand_id
1 'polypeptide(L)'
;MPAFFFISGFLSYKSVKFRSWTELSTGRLGNLLYLYILWNIIQWALVYLITTEISGERISTNTNAIYSSSFMNLVTLSFLGMSSSWYLYALFLYLLLEKIFRNHTHLLFCIAIVIHYIATLKIIPYWGPQSLLKYFIFFHVGLNHSSLIISLSNIRINNFKSWILLVSGAMIHRMLGINNNCFESLLGIIISIYIFRIINSNFKLQRINEFGRLTLPIYVIHRILIELLGMLTIQYVFSNQLFNSPYFSIIWSSGYPIVMTLLCSVISLALWKVINNGKGQWLFGIKKLNNQN
;
A
#
# COMPACT_ATOMS: atom_id res chain seq x y z
N MET A 1 5.45 -0.10 -3.75
CA MET A 1 3.99 0.06 -3.99
C MET A 1 3.47 -0.64 -5.25
N PRO A 2 4.11 -0.60 -6.44
CA PRO A 2 3.59 -1.28 -7.64
C PRO A 2 3.21 -2.74 -7.44
N ALA A 3 4.08 -3.54 -6.80
CA ALA A 3 3.83 -4.96 -6.53
C ALA A 3 2.58 -5.21 -5.67
N PHE A 4 2.32 -4.37 -4.66
CA PHE A 4 1.12 -4.50 -3.81
C PHE A 4 -0.16 -4.31 -4.63
N PHE A 5 -0.20 -3.30 -5.51
CA PHE A 5 -1.35 -3.07 -6.37
C PHE A 5 -1.51 -4.15 -7.43
N PHE A 6 -0.42 -4.65 -7.99
CA PHE A 6 -0.45 -5.78 -8.92
C PHE A 6 -1.05 -7.03 -8.26
N ILE A 7 -0.56 -7.43 -7.08
CA ILE A 7 -1.08 -8.56 -6.32
C ILE A 7 -2.56 -8.35 -5.95
N SER A 8 -2.92 -7.14 -5.53
CA SER A 8 -4.32 -6.81 -5.20
C SER A 8 -5.24 -6.87 -6.40
N GLY A 9 -4.78 -6.45 -7.58
CA GLY A 9 -5.48 -6.63 -8.84
C GLY A 9 -5.69 -8.12 -9.18
N PHE A 10 -4.62 -8.90 -9.13
CA PHE A 10 -4.66 -10.34 -9.34
C PHE A 10 -5.68 -11.04 -8.44
N LEU A 11 -5.64 -10.78 -7.13
CA LEU A 11 -6.57 -11.35 -6.17
C LEU A 11 -8.01 -10.81 -6.31
N SER A 12 -8.19 -9.71 -7.05
CA SER A 12 -9.50 -9.09 -7.27
C SER A 12 -10.23 -9.61 -8.49
N TYR A 13 -9.56 -10.34 -9.36
CA TYR A 13 -10.11 -10.82 -10.64
C TYR A 13 -11.50 -11.47 -10.49
N LYS A 14 -11.61 -12.47 -9.61
CA LYS A 14 -12.88 -13.18 -9.37
C LYS A 14 -13.99 -12.23 -8.88
N SER A 15 -13.64 -11.27 -8.00
CA SER A 15 -14.61 -10.33 -7.45
C SER A 15 -15.15 -9.36 -8.51
N VAL A 16 -14.33 -8.89 -9.43
CA VAL A 16 -14.71 -7.94 -10.47
C VAL A 16 -15.49 -8.65 -11.58
N LYS A 17 -15.00 -9.81 -12.02
CA LYS A 17 -15.57 -10.52 -13.20
C LYS A 17 -16.88 -11.24 -12.88
N PHE A 18 -17.01 -11.90 -11.74
CA PHE A 18 -18.10 -12.85 -11.48
C PHE A 18 -19.13 -12.38 -10.46
N ARG A 19 -18.75 -11.52 -9.47
CA ARG A 19 -19.73 -11.06 -8.48
C ARG A 19 -20.69 -10.02 -9.06
N SER A 20 -21.92 -10.01 -8.55
CA SER A 20 -22.89 -8.96 -8.82
C SER A 20 -22.48 -7.61 -8.21
N TRP A 21 -23.13 -6.52 -8.60
CA TRP A 21 -22.89 -5.20 -7.99
C TRP A 21 -23.23 -5.18 -6.51
N THR A 22 -24.35 -5.78 -6.14
CA THR A 22 -24.79 -5.86 -4.74
C THR A 22 -23.80 -6.63 -3.87
N GLU A 23 -23.33 -7.80 -4.32
CA GLU A 23 -22.33 -8.59 -3.60
C GLU A 23 -20.97 -7.89 -3.47
N LEU A 24 -20.59 -7.13 -4.48
CA LEU A 24 -19.33 -6.38 -4.46
C LEU A 24 -19.43 -5.16 -3.55
N SER A 25 -20.54 -4.40 -3.62
CA SER A 25 -20.75 -3.18 -2.83
C SER A 25 -20.93 -3.47 -1.35
N THR A 26 -21.79 -4.42 -0.98
CA THR A 26 -22.02 -4.83 0.41
C THR A 26 -20.88 -5.65 1.00
N GLY A 27 -20.04 -6.26 0.14
CA GLY A 27 -18.90 -7.07 0.55
C GLY A 27 -17.60 -6.27 0.57
N ARG A 28 -16.84 -6.40 -0.51
CA ARG A 28 -15.45 -5.93 -0.56
C ARG A 28 -15.32 -4.42 -0.62
N LEU A 29 -16.14 -3.74 -1.43
CA LEU A 29 -16.10 -2.27 -1.54
C LEU A 29 -16.50 -1.60 -0.22
N GLY A 30 -17.66 -2.00 0.35
CA GLY A 30 -18.12 -1.45 1.63
C GLY A 30 -17.11 -1.68 2.75
N ASN A 31 -16.49 -2.87 2.81
CA ASN A 31 -15.50 -3.16 3.83
C ASN A 31 -14.22 -2.31 3.68
N LEU A 32 -13.74 -2.08 2.45
CA LEU A 32 -12.56 -1.22 2.21
C LEU A 32 -12.82 0.22 2.58
N LEU A 33 -13.97 0.77 2.19
CA LEU A 33 -14.35 2.14 2.52
C LEU A 33 -14.57 2.31 4.03
N TYR A 34 -15.26 1.36 4.66
CA TYR A 34 -15.45 1.33 6.11
C TYR A 34 -14.11 1.34 6.85
N LEU A 35 -13.19 0.44 6.51
CA LEU A 35 -11.87 0.37 7.12
C LEU A 35 -11.06 1.64 6.89
N TYR A 36 -11.17 2.22 5.69
CA TYR A 36 -10.51 3.47 5.37
C TYR A 36 -10.94 4.61 6.28
N ILE A 37 -12.25 4.83 6.38
CA ILE A 37 -12.82 5.91 7.22
C ILE A 37 -12.49 5.67 8.70
N LEU A 38 -12.73 4.46 9.17
CA LEU A 38 -12.51 4.08 10.57
C LEU A 38 -11.04 4.31 10.99
N TRP A 39 -10.10 3.78 10.21
CA TRP A 39 -8.69 3.89 10.56
C TRP A 39 -8.12 5.30 10.36
N ASN A 40 -8.66 6.10 9.45
CA ASN A 40 -8.28 7.52 9.37
C ASN A 40 -8.64 8.27 10.65
N ILE A 41 -9.84 8.04 11.18
CA ILE A 41 -10.29 8.69 12.44
C ILE A 41 -9.46 8.19 13.62
N ILE A 42 -9.25 6.87 13.74
CA ILE A 42 -8.46 6.28 14.83
C ILE A 42 -7.02 6.78 14.79
N GLN A 43 -6.37 6.75 13.62
CA GLN A 43 -4.99 7.19 13.46
C GLN A 43 -4.86 8.69 13.76
N TRP A 44 -5.77 9.52 13.29
CA TRP A 44 -5.77 10.94 13.58
C TRP A 44 -5.90 11.22 15.08
N ALA A 45 -6.85 10.58 15.77
CA ALA A 45 -7.06 10.75 17.20
C ALA A 45 -5.87 10.28 18.03
N LEU A 46 -5.30 9.10 17.71
CA LEU A 46 -4.16 8.56 18.45
C LEU A 46 -2.87 9.35 18.18
N VAL A 47 -2.62 9.77 16.94
CA VAL A 47 -1.45 10.60 16.63
C VAL A 47 -1.58 11.98 17.30
N TYR A 48 -2.78 12.55 17.35
CA TYR A 48 -3.04 13.77 18.10
C TYR A 48 -2.64 13.61 19.59
N LEU A 49 -3.09 12.54 20.24
CA LEU A 49 -2.76 12.26 21.64
C LEU A 49 -1.26 12.02 21.84
N ILE A 50 -0.64 11.20 20.98
CA ILE A 50 0.79 10.90 21.06
C ILE A 50 1.64 12.19 20.92
N THR A 51 1.32 13.03 19.95
CA THR A 51 2.09 14.26 19.72
C THR A 51 1.92 15.27 20.85
N THR A 52 0.72 15.45 21.39
CA THR A 52 0.47 16.38 22.49
C THR A 52 1.12 15.91 23.79
N GLU A 53 1.03 14.62 24.13
CA GLU A 53 1.60 14.08 25.37
C GLU A 53 3.14 14.01 25.36
N ILE A 54 3.74 13.69 24.22
CA ILE A 54 5.19 13.50 24.13
C ILE A 54 5.93 14.82 23.82
N SER A 55 5.42 15.61 22.86
CA SER A 55 6.09 16.84 22.40
C SER A 55 5.59 18.09 23.12
N GLY A 56 4.53 18.01 23.93
CA GLY A 56 3.88 19.16 24.55
C GLY A 56 3.13 20.06 23.56
N GLU A 57 3.29 19.86 22.27
CA GLU A 57 2.64 20.66 21.22
C GLU A 57 2.05 19.75 20.15
N ARG A 58 0.91 20.18 19.60
CA ARG A 58 0.27 19.49 18.49
C ARG A 58 1.06 19.71 17.20
N ILE A 59 1.58 18.63 16.60
CA ILE A 59 2.13 18.68 15.24
C ILE A 59 0.96 18.78 14.26
N SER A 60 0.89 19.88 13.52
CA SER A 60 -0.17 20.13 12.55
C SER A 60 0.44 20.42 11.18
N THR A 61 0.04 19.65 10.16
CA THR A 61 0.44 19.86 8.77
C THR A 61 -0.74 19.62 7.82
N ASN A 62 -0.69 20.26 6.66
CA ASN A 62 -1.68 20.06 5.59
C ASN A 62 -1.23 19.00 4.57
N THR A 63 -0.25 18.18 4.92
CA THR A 63 0.34 17.19 3.99
C THR A 63 -0.21 15.78 4.20
N ASN A 64 -0.75 15.49 5.38
CA ASN A 64 -1.31 14.17 5.70
C ASN A 64 -2.48 14.32 6.68
N ALA A 65 -3.55 13.57 6.45
CA ALA A 65 -4.78 13.59 7.25
C ALA A 65 -4.55 13.32 8.74
N ILE A 66 -3.57 12.48 9.11
CA ILE A 66 -3.27 12.17 10.51
C ILE A 66 -2.77 13.38 11.32
N TYR A 67 -2.20 14.39 10.64
CA TYR A 67 -1.71 15.63 11.26
C TYR A 67 -2.64 16.82 11.03
N SER A 68 -3.87 16.59 10.58
CA SER A 68 -4.79 17.67 10.30
C SER A 68 -5.15 18.47 11.57
N SER A 69 -5.21 19.81 11.43
CA SER A 69 -5.50 20.72 12.54
C SER A 69 -6.95 20.68 13.00
N SER A 70 -7.87 20.33 12.10
CA SER A 70 -9.31 20.29 12.35
C SER A 70 -9.96 19.07 11.71
N PHE A 71 -11.16 18.74 12.16
CA PHE A 71 -11.95 17.66 11.57
C PHE A 71 -12.28 17.90 10.09
N MET A 72 -12.57 19.15 9.70
CA MET A 72 -12.84 19.48 8.31
C MET A 72 -11.60 19.28 7.44
N ASN A 73 -10.42 19.63 7.91
CA ASN A 73 -9.17 19.38 7.22
C ASN A 73 -8.87 17.86 7.12
N LEU A 74 -9.16 17.08 8.18
CA LEU A 74 -9.09 15.62 8.14
C LEU A 74 -9.95 15.06 7.00
N VAL A 75 -11.20 15.48 6.90
CA VAL A 75 -12.14 15.02 5.86
C VAL A 75 -11.63 15.39 4.47
N THR A 76 -11.18 16.63 4.26
CA THR A 76 -10.67 17.11 2.97
C THR A 76 -9.43 16.32 2.54
N LEU A 77 -8.44 16.15 3.42
CA LEU A 77 -7.22 15.39 3.12
C LEU A 77 -7.51 13.91 2.90
N SER A 78 -8.45 13.34 3.65
CA SER A 78 -8.89 11.95 3.45
C SER A 78 -9.55 11.78 2.08
N PHE A 79 -10.43 12.71 1.66
CA PHE A 79 -11.06 12.67 0.34
C PHE A 79 -10.03 12.76 -0.80
N LEU A 80 -8.98 13.55 -0.62
CA LEU A 80 -7.86 13.62 -1.56
C LEU A 80 -6.93 12.38 -1.52
N GLY A 81 -7.20 11.41 -0.66
CA GLY A 81 -6.34 10.24 -0.48
C GLY A 81 -4.99 10.57 0.19
N MET A 82 -4.88 11.73 0.84
CA MET A 82 -3.67 12.18 1.55
C MET A 82 -3.68 11.69 2.99
N SER A 83 -3.75 10.39 3.19
CA SER A 83 -3.77 9.75 4.51
C SER A 83 -2.81 8.57 4.58
N SER A 84 -2.45 8.15 5.78
CA SER A 84 -1.60 6.97 5.97
C SER A 84 -2.29 5.68 5.48
N SER A 85 -3.62 5.66 5.49
CA SER A 85 -4.44 4.53 5.02
C SER A 85 -4.84 4.62 3.54
N TRP A 86 -4.21 5.50 2.75
CA TRP A 86 -4.53 5.79 1.35
C TRP A 86 -4.62 4.56 0.44
N TYR A 87 -3.88 3.50 0.74
CA TYR A 87 -3.92 2.26 -0.04
C TYR A 87 -5.31 1.58 -0.02
N LEU A 88 -6.03 1.62 1.12
CA LEU A 88 -7.40 1.09 1.21
C LEU A 88 -8.36 1.89 0.33
N TYR A 89 -8.20 3.22 0.32
CA TYR A 89 -8.96 4.11 -0.55
C TYR A 89 -8.66 3.87 -2.02
N ALA A 90 -7.38 3.72 -2.37
CA ALA A 90 -6.96 3.37 -3.71
C ALA A 90 -7.59 2.05 -4.19
N LEU A 91 -7.56 1.01 -3.35
CA LEU A 91 -8.19 -0.27 -3.68
C LEU A 91 -9.70 -0.15 -3.88
N PHE A 92 -10.38 0.66 -3.06
CA PHE A 92 -11.80 0.93 -3.23
C PHE A 92 -12.09 1.58 -4.58
N LEU A 93 -11.36 2.65 -4.93
CA LEU A 93 -11.53 3.36 -6.22
C LEU A 93 -11.19 2.48 -7.41
N TYR A 94 -10.11 1.70 -7.34
CA TYR A 94 -9.68 0.85 -8.43
C TYR A 94 -10.67 -0.29 -8.69
N LEU A 95 -11.18 -0.92 -7.64
CA LEU A 95 -12.23 -1.94 -7.77
C LEU A 95 -13.51 -1.37 -8.37
N LEU A 96 -13.88 -0.15 -7.97
CA LEU A 96 -15.04 0.54 -8.49
C LEU A 96 -14.89 0.82 -9.98
N LEU A 97 -13.75 1.41 -10.40
CA LEU A 97 -13.45 1.70 -11.81
C LEU A 97 -13.43 0.43 -12.66
N GLU A 98 -12.73 -0.61 -12.21
CA GLU A 98 -12.67 -1.89 -12.93
C GLU A 98 -14.05 -2.55 -13.08
N LYS A 99 -14.91 -2.38 -12.09
CA LYS A 99 -16.27 -2.92 -12.16
C LYS A 99 -17.16 -2.13 -13.12
N ILE A 100 -17.06 -0.79 -13.13
CA ILE A 100 -17.78 0.08 -14.06
C ILE A 100 -17.36 -0.22 -15.50
N PHE A 101 -16.05 -0.28 -15.75
CA PHE A 101 -15.48 -0.47 -17.09
C PHE A 101 -15.22 -1.95 -17.43
N ARG A 102 -15.88 -2.89 -16.76
CA ARG A 102 -15.65 -4.34 -16.95
C ARG A 102 -15.71 -4.80 -18.41
N ASN A 103 -16.56 -4.19 -19.21
CA ASN A 103 -16.75 -4.54 -20.62
C ASN A 103 -15.81 -3.78 -21.58
N HIS A 104 -15.09 -2.75 -21.09
CA HIS A 104 -14.20 -1.89 -21.86
C HIS A 104 -12.77 -1.90 -21.32
N THR A 105 -12.23 -3.11 -21.10
CA THR A 105 -10.90 -3.31 -20.47
C THR A 105 -9.78 -2.66 -21.26
N HIS A 106 -9.81 -2.69 -22.60
CA HIS A 106 -8.79 -2.05 -23.43
C HIS A 106 -8.82 -0.52 -23.34
N LEU A 107 -10.03 0.07 -23.33
CA LEU A 107 -10.18 1.51 -23.12
C LEU A 107 -9.61 1.93 -21.74
N LEU A 108 -9.96 1.16 -20.71
CA LEU A 108 -9.48 1.41 -19.36
C LEU A 108 -7.95 1.27 -19.25
N PHE A 109 -7.37 0.34 -20.01
CA PHE A 109 -5.91 0.20 -20.07
C PHE A 109 -5.25 1.44 -20.70
N CYS A 110 -5.77 1.95 -21.81
CA CYS A 110 -5.28 3.18 -22.43
C CYS A 110 -5.39 4.38 -21.47
N ILE A 111 -6.53 4.52 -20.79
CA ILE A 111 -6.73 5.54 -19.76
C ILE A 111 -5.71 5.38 -18.63
N ALA A 112 -5.48 4.15 -18.14
CA ALA A 112 -4.53 3.86 -17.09
C ALA A 112 -3.10 4.27 -17.45
N ILE A 113 -2.70 4.09 -18.72
CA ILE A 113 -1.39 4.55 -19.23
C ILE A 113 -1.34 6.07 -19.20
N VAL A 114 -2.33 6.77 -19.75
CA VAL A 114 -2.34 8.23 -19.82
C VAL A 114 -2.27 8.86 -18.43
N ILE A 115 -3.12 8.42 -17.49
CA ILE A 115 -3.14 8.96 -16.13
C ILE A 115 -1.86 8.63 -15.35
N HIS A 116 -1.22 7.48 -15.62
CA HIS A 116 0.07 7.13 -15.05
C HIS A 116 1.15 8.15 -15.43
N TYR A 117 1.21 8.53 -16.73
CA TYR A 117 2.18 9.54 -17.18
C TYR A 117 1.88 10.94 -16.66
N ILE A 118 0.61 11.37 -16.63
CA ILE A 118 0.21 12.64 -16.01
C ILE A 118 0.71 12.72 -14.56
N ALA A 119 0.52 11.63 -13.80
CA ALA A 119 0.96 11.54 -12.41
C ALA A 119 2.50 11.49 -12.28
N THR A 120 3.18 10.76 -13.17
CA THR A 120 4.65 10.62 -13.14
C THR A 120 5.36 11.93 -13.48
N LEU A 121 4.80 12.74 -14.37
CA LEU A 121 5.29 14.06 -14.72
C LEU A 121 5.02 15.12 -13.63
N LYS A 122 4.41 14.73 -12.51
CA LYS A 122 4.12 15.60 -11.35
C LYS A 122 3.30 16.85 -11.70
N ILE A 123 2.40 16.73 -12.68
CA ILE A 123 1.48 17.82 -13.07
C ILE A 123 0.49 18.12 -11.93
N ILE A 124 0.19 17.11 -11.10
CA ILE A 124 -0.74 17.24 -9.98
C ILE A 124 0.06 17.61 -8.71
N PRO A 125 -0.29 18.72 -8.03
CA PRO A 125 0.49 19.23 -6.90
C PRO A 125 0.34 18.39 -5.63
N TYR A 126 -0.74 17.60 -5.51
CA TYR A 126 -1.06 16.82 -4.30
C TYR A 126 -0.60 15.37 -4.45
N TRP A 127 0.17 14.88 -3.47
CA TRP A 127 0.75 13.53 -3.50
C TRP A 127 -0.30 12.40 -3.45
N GLY A 128 -1.46 12.62 -2.81
CA GLY A 128 -2.54 11.64 -2.72
C GLY A 128 -3.13 11.33 -4.10
N PRO A 129 -3.78 12.31 -4.79
CA PRO A 129 -4.28 12.11 -6.14
C PRO A 129 -3.19 11.65 -7.12
N GLN A 130 -1.98 12.21 -7.02
CA GLN A 130 -0.84 11.77 -7.83
C GLN A 130 -0.56 10.27 -7.65
N SER A 131 -0.54 9.79 -6.41
CA SER A 131 -0.31 8.37 -6.10
C SER A 131 -1.47 7.48 -6.59
N LEU A 132 -2.72 7.92 -6.40
CA LEU A 132 -3.90 7.20 -6.90
C LEU A 132 -3.85 7.00 -8.41
N LEU A 133 -3.52 8.02 -9.18
CA LEU A 133 -3.42 7.92 -10.64
C LEU A 133 -2.20 7.11 -11.07
N LYS A 134 -1.05 7.31 -10.41
CA LYS A 134 0.20 6.65 -10.75
C LYS A 134 0.13 5.12 -10.62
N TYR A 135 -0.54 4.61 -9.59
CA TYR A 135 -0.51 3.18 -9.28
C TYR A 135 -1.69 2.38 -9.86
N PHE A 136 -2.69 3.01 -10.45
CA PHE A 136 -3.85 2.34 -11.04
C PHE A 136 -3.45 1.33 -12.12
N ILE A 137 -2.48 1.67 -12.98
CA ILE A 137 -2.02 0.80 -14.06
C ILE A 137 -1.55 -0.58 -13.53
N PHE A 138 -0.88 -0.64 -12.38
CA PHE A 138 -0.40 -1.90 -11.82
C PHE A 138 -1.54 -2.77 -11.31
N PHE A 139 -2.57 -2.17 -10.73
CA PHE A 139 -3.78 -2.88 -10.35
C PHE A 139 -4.50 -3.44 -11.56
N HIS A 140 -4.67 -2.64 -12.62
CA HIS A 140 -5.29 -3.04 -13.88
C HIS A 140 -4.53 -4.21 -14.53
N VAL A 141 -3.19 -4.10 -14.65
CA VAL A 141 -2.34 -5.16 -15.19
C VAL A 141 -2.41 -6.43 -14.34
N GLY A 142 -2.41 -6.30 -13.02
CA GLY A 142 -2.58 -7.43 -12.11
C GLY A 142 -3.91 -8.14 -12.30
N LEU A 143 -5.00 -7.39 -12.52
CA LEU A 143 -6.33 -7.95 -12.70
C LEU A 143 -6.53 -8.59 -14.07
N ASN A 144 -6.14 -7.92 -15.16
CA ASN A 144 -6.49 -8.34 -16.52
C ASN A 144 -5.34 -9.05 -17.26
N HIS A 145 -4.06 -8.82 -16.88
CA HIS A 145 -2.87 -9.28 -17.59
C HIS A 145 -1.89 -10.08 -16.72
N SER A 146 -2.35 -10.58 -15.58
CA SER A 146 -1.49 -11.34 -14.65
C SER A 146 -0.89 -12.61 -15.25
N SER A 147 -1.62 -13.30 -16.12
CA SER A 147 -1.12 -14.50 -16.82
C SER A 147 0.12 -14.21 -17.68
N LEU A 148 0.14 -13.06 -18.36
CA LEU A 148 1.28 -12.61 -19.15
C LEU A 148 2.49 -12.34 -18.25
N ILE A 149 2.31 -11.60 -17.17
CA ILE A 149 3.39 -11.28 -16.23
C ILE A 149 3.96 -12.55 -15.56
N ILE A 150 3.09 -13.49 -15.18
CA ILE A 150 3.50 -14.78 -14.63
C ILE A 150 4.24 -15.62 -15.69
N SER A 151 3.81 -15.61 -16.96
CA SER A 151 4.50 -16.31 -18.04
C SER A 151 5.90 -15.73 -18.32
N LEU A 152 6.03 -14.40 -18.26
CA LEU A 152 7.31 -13.70 -18.40
C LEU A 152 8.27 -14.07 -17.27
N SER A 153 7.78 -14.27 -16.05
CA SER A 153 8.63 -14.68 -14.92
C SER A 153 9.23 -16.09 -15.07
N ASN A 154 8.76 -16.90 -16.03
CA ASN A 154 9.34 -18.22 -16.34
C ASN A 154 10.61 -18.15 -17.20
N ILE A 155 11.01 -16.96 -17.67
CA ILE A 155 12.21 -16.72 -18.50
C ILE A 155 12.31 -17.72 -19.66
N ARG A 156 11.22 -17.90 -20.43
CA ARG A 156 11.24 -18.74 -21.63
C ARG A 156 11.64 -17.91 -22.84
N ILE A 157 12.42 -18.53 -23.75
CA ILE A 157 12.89 -17.89 -24.99
C ILE A 157 11.72 -17.35 -25.84
N ASN A 158 10.56 -17.99 -25.81
CA ASN A 158 9.35 -17.51 -26.53
C ASN A 158 8.87 -16.12 -26.12
N ASN A 159 9.30 -15.60 -24.97
CA ASN A 159 8.92 -14.28 -24.45
C ASN A 159 9.96 -13.18 -24.76
N PHE A 160 10.94 -13.48 -25.61
CA PHE A 160 12.07 -12.57 -25.90
C PHE A 160 11.63 -11.18 -26.38
N LYS A 161 10.63 -11.10 -27.26
CA LYS A 161 10.07 -9.82 -27.74
C LYS A 161 9.51 -8.96 -26.61
N SER A 162 8.81 -9.57 -25.66
CA SER A 162 8.25 -8.87 -24.51
C SER A 162 9.33 -8.39 -23.55
N TRP A 163 10.40 -9.15 -23.39
CA TRP A 163 11.58 -8.74 -22.61
C TRP A 163 12.28 -7.54 -23.26
N ILE A 164 12.50 -7.57 -24.58
CA ILE A 164 13.08 -6.44 -25.32
C ILE A 164 12.20 -5.18 -25.11
N LEU A 165 10.88 -5.30 -25.28
CA LEU A 165 9.97 -4.18 -25.09
C LEU A 165 10.07 -3.57 -23.68
N LEU A 166 10.10 -4.41 -22.63
CA LEU A 166 10.18 -3.94 -21.25
C LEU A 166 11.53 -3.28 -20.95
N VAL A 167 12.63 -3.90 -21.37
CA VAL A 167 13.99 -3.37 -21.11
C VAL A 167 14.22 -2.10 -21.93
N SER A 168 13.91 -2.08 -23.22
CA SER A 168 14.07 -0.88 -24.05
C SER A 168 13.17 0.25 -23.58
N GLY A 169 11.92 -0.04 -23.21
CA GLY A 169 11.01 0.94 -22.61
C GLY A 169 11.58 1.53 -21.32
N ALA A 170 12.14 0.71 -20.42
CA ALA A 170 12.77 1.19 -19.20
C ALA A 170 13.99 2.07 -19.50
N MET A 171 14.83 1.69 -20.44
CA MET A 171 16.03 2.46 -20.82
C MET A 171 15.66 3.80 -21.45
N ILE A 172 14.72 3.83 -22.39
CA ILE A 172 14.26 5.07 -23.04
C ILE A 172 13.68 6.06 -22.00
N HIS A 173 12.84 5.57 -21.07
CA HIS A 173 12.28 6.44 -20.03
C HIS A 173 13.36 6.98 -19.09
N ARG A 174 14.36 6.16 -18.78
CA ARG A 174 15.50 6.60 -17.97
C ARG A 174 16.30 7.69 -18.67
N MET A 175 16.55 7.56 -19.99
CA MET A 175 17.22 8.58 -20.82
C MET A 175 16.41 9.89 -20.88
N LEU A 176 15.07 9.82 -20.85
CA LEU A 176 14.19 10.98 -20.80
C LEU A 176 14.04 11.58 -19.39
N GLY A 177 14.78 11.08 -18.40
CA GLY A 177 14.69 11.57 -17.01
C GLY A 177 13.42 11.13 -16.26
N ILE A 178 12.62 10.24 -16.82
CA ILE A 178 11.39 9.73 -16.20
C ILE A 178 11.74 8.59 -15.26
N ASN A 179 11.98 8.92 -13.99
CA ASN A 179 12.27 7.95 -12.95
C ASN A 179 10.99 7.23 -12.45
N ASN A 180 11.14 6.00 -11.94
CA ASN A 180 10.03 5.21 -11.40
C ASN A 180 8.87 4.99 -12.39
N ASN A 181 9.20 4.76 -13.65
CA ASN A 181 8.26 4.51 -14.72
C ASN A 181 7.60 3.12 -14.61
N CYS A 182 6.54 2.88 -15.41
CA CYS A 182 5.82 1.63 -15.38
C CYS A 182 6.67 0.43 -15.83
N PHE A 183 7.58 0.60 -16.78
CA PHE A 183 8.43 -0.48 -17.30
C PHE A 183 9.41 -0.97 -16.24
N GLU A 184 10.12 -0.07 -15.55
CA GLU A 184 11.02 -0.43 -14.43
C GLU A 184 10.25 -1.17 -13.32
N SER A 185 9.06 -0.68 -12.99
CA SER A 185 8.22 -1.28 -11.97
C SER A 185 7.72 -2.67 -12.35
N LEU A 186 7.35 -2.88 -13.62
CA LEU A 186 6.94 -4.19 -14.13
C LEU A 186 8.11 -5.18 -14.17
N LEU A 187 9.30 -4.73 -14.60
CA LEU A 187 10.54 -5.53 -14.52
C LEU A 187 10.81 -5.97 -13.08
N GLY A 188 10.71 -5.03 -12.11
CA GLY A 188 10.88 -5.34 -10.70
C GLY A 188 9.86 -6.38 -10.19
N ILE A 189 8.60 -6.31 -10.62
CA ILE A 189 7.57 -7.31 -10.28
C ILE A 189 7.92 -8.68 -10.87
N ILE A 190 8.31 -8.75 -12.15
CA ILE A 190 8.67 -10.00 -12.82
C ILE A 190 9.86 -10.67 -12.12
N ILE A 191 10.92 -9.89 -11.85
CA ILE A 191 12.11 -10.36 -11.13
C ILE A 191 11.75 -10.86 -9.73
N SER A 192 10.90 -10.12 -9.02
CA SER A 192 10.44 -10.52 -7.68
C SER A 192 9.68 -11.85 -7.72
N ILE A 193 8.77 -12.05 -8.68
CA ILE A 193 8.04 -13.32 -8.84
C ILE A 193 9.02 -14.46 -9.14
N TYR A 194 10.02 -14.23 -10.00
CA TYR A 194 11.06 -15.23 -10.33
C TYR A 194 11.87 -15.62 -9.09
N ILE A 195 12.37 -14.64 -8.34
CA ILE A 195 13.14 -14.87 -7.11
C ILE A 195 12.28 -15.64 -6.08
N PHE A 196 11.04 -15.20 -5.84
CA PHE A 196 10.16 -15.90 -4.90
C PHE A 196 9.87 -17.33 -5.31
N ARG A 197 9.78 -17.63 -6.61
CA ARG A 197 9.61 -18.99 -7.10
C ARG A 197 10.83 -19.87 -6.76
N ILE A 198 12.05 -19.38 -6.98
CA ILE A 198 13.30 -20.09 -6.64
C ILE A 198 13.37 -20.34 -5.13
N ILE A 199 13.07 -19.31 -4.33
CA ILE A 199 13.10 -19.44 -2.88
C ILE A 199 12.04 -20.47 -2.42
N ASN A 200 10.83 -20.41 -2.95
CA ASN A 200 9.74 -21.31 -2.57
C ASN A 200 9.96 -22.77 -3.02
N SER A 201 10.73 -23.00 -4.09
CA SER A 201 11.12 -24.37 -4.50
C SER A 201 12.12 -25.00 -3.54
N ASN A 202 12.98 -24.18 -2.92
CA ASN A 202 14.06 -24.66 -2.05
C ASN A 202 13.71 -24.64 -0.56
N PHE A 203 12.76 -23.79 -0.15
CA PHE A 203 12.39 -23.60 1.24
C PHE A 203 10.87 -23.68 1.45
N LYS A 204 10.44 -24.38 2.50
CA LYS A 204 9.01 -24.39 2.90
C LYS A 204 8.64 -23.08 3.59
N LEU A 205 8.13 -22.10 2.83
CA LEU A 205 7.83 -20.74 3.30
C LEU A 205 6.44 -20.61 3.99
N GLN A 206 5.94 -21.66 4.63
CA GLN A 206 4.61 -21.63 5.26
C GLN A 206 4.42 -20.44 6.23
N ARG A 207 5.40 -20.16 7.09
CA ARG A 207 5.33 -19.06 8.06
C ARG A 207 5.29 -17.69 7.36
N ILE A 208 6.05 -17.52 6.26
CA ILE A 208 6.05 -16.27 5.47
C ILE A 208 4.69 -16.07 4.78
N ASN A 209 4.09 -17.16 4.29
CA ASN A 209 2.73 -17.11 3.71
C ASN A 209 1.66 -16.72 4.74
N GLU A 210 1.79 -17.13 5.99
CA GLU A 210 0.92 -16.69 7.08
C GLU A 210 1.07 -15.21 7.37
N PHE A 211 2.30 -14.69 7.42
CA PHE A 211 2.56 -13.25 7.52
C PHE A 211 1.90 -12.47 6.37
N GLY A 212 1.97 -13.00 5.14
CA GLY A 212 1.33 -12.37 3.98
C GLY A 212 -0.18 -12.23 4.10
N ARG A 213 -0.86 -13.11 4.84
CA ARG A 213 -2.30 -13.02 5.12
C ARG A 213 -2.66 -11.96 6.17
N LEU A 214 -1.70 -11.61 7.03
CA LEU A 214 -1.88 -10.69 8.16
C LEU A 214 -1.35 -9.28 7.85
N THR A 215 -1.20 -8.92 6.58
CA THR A 215 -0.70 -7.59 6.15
C THR A 215 -1.65 -6.45 6.51
N LEU A 216 -2.97 -6.68 6.50
CA LEU A 216 -3.93 -5.63 6.80
C LEU A 216 -3.81 -5.09 8.25
N PRO A 217 -3.79 -5.93 9.30
CA PRO A 217 -3.55 -5.46 10.66
C PRO A 217 -2.23 -4.68 10.80
N ILE A 218 -1.15 -5.20 10.22
CA ILE A 218 0.15 -4.51 10.24
C ILE A 218 0.00 -3.14 9.56
N TYR A 219 -0.62 -3.10 8.37
CA TYR A 219 -0.77 -1.88 7.58
C TYR A 219 -1.52 -0.77 8.32
N VAL A 220 -2.56 -1.09 9.07
CA VAL A 220 -3.37 -0.07 9.74
C VAL A 220 -2.81 0.37 11.10
N ILE A 221 -2.09 -0.52 11.80
CA ILE A 221 -1.55 -0.24 13.15
C ILE A 221 -0.14 0.36 13.09
N HIS A 222 0.73 -0.08 12.15
CA HIS A 222 2.15 0.28 12.14
C HIS A 222 2.39 1.80 12.17
N ARG A 223 1.51 2.59 11.55
CA ARG A 223 1.66 4.04 11.49
C ARG A 223 1.61 4.68 12.88
N ILE A 224 0.70 4.22 13.73
CA ILE A 224 0.57 4.70 15.11
C ILE A 224 1.83 4.34 15.90
N LEU A 225 2.33 3.11 15.70
CA LEU A 225 3.56 2.65 16.37
C LEU A 225 4.80 3.41 15.90
N ILE A 226 4.90 3.74 14.61
CA ILE A 226 6.00 4.56 14.09
C ILE A 226 5.99 5.94 14.73
N GLU A 227 4.83 6.57 14.91
CA GLU A 227 4.75 7.86 15.60
C GLU A 227 5.18 7.74 17.05
N LEU A 228 4.61 6.77 17.78
CA LEU A 228 4.93 6.58 19.21
C LEU A 228 6.42 6.24 19.43
N LEU A 229 6.87 5.16 18.80
CA LEU A 229 8.26 4.69 18.99
C LEU A 229 9.27 5.65 18.36
N GLY A 230 8.92 6.28 17.23
CA GLY A 230 9.75 7.27 16.57
C GLY A 230 10.01 8.49 17.46
N MET A 231 8.95 9.06 18.04
CA MET A 231 9.11 10.21 18.96
C MET A 231 9.92 9.86 20.19
N LEU A 232 9.64 8.74 20.84
CA LEU A 232 10.36 8.28 22.02
C LEU A 232 11.85 8.04 21.72
N THR A 233 12.15 7.38 20.61
CA THR A 233 13.53 7.08 20.23
C THR A 233 14.30 8.33 19.82
N ILE A 234 13.68 9.24 19.06
CA ILE A 234 14.31 10.51 18.68
C ILE A 234 14.58 11.38 19.92
N GLN A 235 13.61 11.52 20.81
CA GLN A 235 13.77 12.25 22.05
C GLN A 235 14.95 11.71 22.88
N TYR A 236 15.06 10.38 23.04
CA TYR A 236 16.16 9.74 23.74
C TYR A 236 17.51 9.99 23.08
N VAL A 237 17.60 9.88 21.75
CA VAL A 237 18.84 10.07 21.00
C VAL A 237 19.33 11.51 21.07
N PHE A 238 18.42 12.50 20.97
CA PHE A 238 18.78 13.90 21.06
C PHE A 238 19.18 14.31 22.48
N SER A 239 18.43 13.86 23.50
CA SER A 239 18.75 14.18 24.91
C SER A 239 20.14 13.65 25.35
N ASN A 240 20.57 12.52 24.79
CA ASN A 240 21.86 11.93 25.05
C ASN A 240 22.96 12.31 24.02
N GLN A 241 22.66 13.21 23.09
CA GLN A 241 23.61 13.72 22.09
C GLN A 241 24.30 12.60 21.26
N LEU A 242 23.64 11.46 21.05
CA LEU A 242 24.24 10.27 20.44
C LEU A 242 24.67 10.50 18.99
N PHE A 243 24.04 11.44 18.27
CA PHE A 243 24.44 11.80 16.92
C PHE A 243 25.76 12.54 16.79
N ASN A 244 26.36 12.96 17.89
CA ASN A 244 27.73 13.52 17.89
C ASN A 244 28.77 12.46 17.51
N SER A 245 28.44 11.17 17.64
CA SER A 245 29.31 10.08 17.21
C SER A 245 29.02 9.70 15.75
N PRO A 246 30.00 9.78 14.82
CA PRO A 246 29.83 9.39 13.44
C PRO A 246 29.52 7.89 13.29
N TYR A 247 30.08 7.05 14.13
CA TYR A 247 29.78 5.60 14.16
C TYR A 247 28.32 5.34 14.50
N PHE A 248 27.78 6.05 15.48
CA PHE A 248 26.37 5.92 15.84
C PHE A 248 25.45 6.33 14.68
N SER A 249 25.76 7.42 13.98
CA SER A 249 24.97 7.90 12.83
C SER A 249 24.92 6.87 11.70
N ILE A 250 26.02 6.15 11.41
CA ILE A 250 26.06 5.09 10.40
C ILE A 250 25.22 3.89 10.84
N ILE A 251 25.39 3.42 12.08
CA ILE A 251 24.61 2.30 12.63
C ILE A 251 23.12 2.65 12.67
N TRP A 252 22.80 3.87 13.08
CA TRP A 252 21.42 4.35 13.12
C TRP A 252 20.77 4.40 11.74
N SER A 253 21.43 5.00 10.75
CA SER A 253 20.87 5.11 9.38
C SER A 253 20.60 3.76 8.72
N SER A 254 21.41 2.75 9.03
CA SER A 254 21.29 1.41 8.44
C SER A 254 20.41 0.47 9.28
N GLY A 255 20.56 0.49 10.59
CA GLY A 255 19.92 -0.45 11.52
C GLY A 255 18.52 -0.02 11.97
N TYR A 256 18.32 1.27 12.22
CA TYR A 256 17.05 1.78 12.74
C TYR A 256 15.83 1.43 11.87
N PRO A 257 15.83 1.60 10.53
CA PRO A 257 14.70 1.23 9.69
C PRO A 257 14.35 -0.26 9.77
N ILE A 258 15.35 -1.13 9.87
CA ILE A 258 15.17 -2.59 9.97
C ILE A 258 14.54 -2.93 11.32
N VAL A 259 15.12 -2.44 12.42
CA VAL A 259 14.65 -2.69 13.78
C VAL A 259 13.22 -2.16 13.96
N MET A 260 12.94 -0.93 13.51
CA MET A 260 11.59 -0.34 13.59
C MET A 260 10.56 -1.12 12.77
N THR A 261 10.92 -1.58 11.57
CA THR A 261 10.02 -2.40 10.76
C THR A 261 9.67 -3.71 11.45
N LEU A 262 10.65 -4.39 12.02
CA LEU A 262 10.44 -5.64 12.76
C LEU A 262 9.61 -5.41 14.02
N LEU A 263 9.95 -4.42 14.85
CA LEU A 263 9.22 -4.07 16.07
C LEU A 263 7.76 -3.71 15.75
N CYS A 264 7.54 -2.80 14.80
CA CYS A 264 6.18 -2.41 14.40
C CYS A 264 5.38 -3.60 13.88
N SER A 265 6.00 -4.50 13.13
CA SER A 265 5.31 -5.70 12.61
C SER A 265 4.92 -6.65 13.74
N VAL A 266 5.84 -6.97 14.65
CA VAL A 266 5.60 -7.86 15.77
C VAL A 266 4.54 -7.29 16.72
N ILE A 267 4.68 -6.02 17.11
CA ILE A 267 3.74 -5.35 18.03
C ILE A 267 2.35 -5.24 17.37
N SER A 268 2.28 -4.89 16.07
CA SER A 268 1.00 -4.84 15.35
C SER A 268 0.27 -6.18 15.35
N LEU A 269 0.99 -7.27 15.16
CA LEU A 269 0.41 -8.63 15.20
C LEU A 269 0.00 -9.05 16.61
N ALA A 270 0.78 -8.70 17.62
CA ALA A 270 0.43 -8.94 19.01
C ALA A 270 -0.86 -8.18 19.41
N LEU A 271 -0.92 -6.89 19.10
CA LEU A 271 -2.12 -6.06 19.31
C LEU A 271 -3.32 -6.60 18.54
N TRP A 272 -3.14 -6.96 17.27
CA TRP A 272 -4.20 -7.57 16.49
C TRP A 272 -4.73 -8.84 17.13
N LYS A 273 -3.85 -9.73 17.61
CA LYS A 273 -4.26 -10.98 18.25
C LYS A 273 -5.09 -10.74 19.52
N VAL A 274 -4.71 -9.77 20.32
CA VAL A 274 -5.46 -9.39 21.54
C VAL A 274 -6.82 -8.80 21.16
N ILE A 275 -6.85 -7.84 20.26
CA ILE A 275 -8.06 -7.11 19.88
C ILE A 275 -9.04 -8.02 19.13
N ASN A 276 -8.54 -8.89 18.25
CA ASN A 276 -9.36 -9.76 17.41
C ASN A 276 -10.01 -10.93 18.18
N ASN A 277 -9.55 -11.25 19.38
CA ASN A 277 -10.09 -12.32 20.22
C ASN A 277 -11.40 -11.96 20.95
N GLY A 278 -11.98 -10.77 20.70
CA GLY A 278 -13.16 -10.31 21.40
C GLY A 278 -14.08 -9.41 20.58
N LYS A 279 -14.62 -8.41 21.26
CA LYS A 279 -15.52 -7.42 20.64
C LYS A 279 -14.84 -6.51 19.59
N GLY A 280 -13.50 -6.55 19.47
CA GLY A 280 -12.73 -5.68 18.57
C GLY A 280 -12.63 -6.16 17.12
N GLN A 281 -13.25 -7.27 16.73
CA GLN A 281 -13.19 -7.80 15.36
C GLN A 281 -13.66 -6.81 14.28
N TRP A 282 -14.58 -5.92 14.62
CA TRP A 282 -15.10 -4.88 13.73
C TRP A 282 -14.02 -3.87 13.29
N LEU A 283 -12.94 -3.72 14.05
CA LEU A 283 -11.80 -2.87 13.69
C LEU A 283 -11.05 -3.37 12.45
N PHE A 284 -11.19 -4.64 12.10
CA PHE A 284 -10.49 -5.27 10.96
C PHE A 284 -11.44 -5.74 9.85
N GLY A 285 -12.72 -5.47 9.96
CA GLY A 285 -13.72 -5.72 8.92
C GLY A 285 -15.13 -5.85 9.45
N ILE A 286 -16.08 -5.61 8.55
CA ILE A 286 -17.50 -5.84 8.82
C ILE A 286 -17.70 -7.36 8.84
N LYS A 287 -18.11 -7.93 9.97
CA LYS A 287 -18.56 -9.32 10.02
C LYS A 287 -19.68 -9.49 8.98
N LYS A 288 -19.48 -10.33 7.99
CA LYS A 288 -20.64 -10.89 7.29
C LYS A 288 -21.48 -11.57 8.36
N LEU A 289 -22.67 -11.07 8.60
CA LEU A 289 -23.74 -11.88 9.17
C LEU A 289 -23.87 -13.07 8.21
N ASN A 290 -23.27 -14.18 8.58
CA ASN A 290 -23.53 -15.45 7.90
C ASN A 290 -25.00 -15.73 8.13
N ASN A 291 -25.84 -15.38 7.19
CA ASN A 291 -27.08 -16.08 6.96
C ASN A 291 -26.68 -17.49 6.50
N GLN A 292 -26.33 -18.31 7.47
CA GLN A 292 -26.50 -19.75 7.36
C GLN A 292 -27.99 -19.97 7.52
N ASN A 293 -28.68 -20.14 6.41
CA ASN A 293 -29.88 -20.97 6.28
C ASN A 293 -29.75 -21.72 4.96
#